data_865a19fb0994adac5f32ac7a3b2f8dac
#
_entry.id   865a19fb0994adac5f32ac7a3b2f8dac
#
_cell.length_a   1.000
_cell.length_b   1.000
_cell.length_c   1.000
_cell.angle_alpha   90.00
_cell.angle_beta   90.00
_cell.angle_gamma   90.00
#
_symmetry.space_group_name_H-M   'P 1'
#
loop_
_entity.id
_entity.type
_entity.pdbx_description
1 polymer ?
#
loop_
_entity_poly.entity_id
_entity_poly.type
_entity_poly.pdbx_seq_one_letter_code
_entity_poly.pdbx_strand_id
1 'polypeptide(L)'
;MQAGKPFIPADLTPLFHAPIYRELKESERLRYNQLHALYFNEQIMYFETALGRPILTALLRQEWPDRLADGLRQFVAEELRHTEMFRQLNRRCAPHLYGERDYRFVEVPAFWTAAMRWAVNHPLSLPLFLWLMLLQEERSLYYSKAYLRHPSPLDPAFVEAHRLHLADEAKHVRWDEELLDALWLRAHPLLRRVNAKLFAWMLEEFFGAPKRAQLRVLDELARELPELRGRLPEMRRQVLALSRDEAYRKTLYSREIVPRTFARFDECPEFRTLSLCGYQPQSTGG
;
A
#
# COMPACT_ATOMS: atom_id res chain seq x y z
N MET A 1 10.32 14.62 17.77
CA MET A 1 9.56 13.41 18.13
C MET A 1 9.15 13.47 19.58
N GLN A 2 7.91 13.19 19.87
CA GLN A 2 7.44 13.03 21.25
C GLN A 2 7.59 11.55 21.62
N ALA A 3 8.62 11.24 22.43
CA ALA A 3 8.77 9.90 22.98
C ALA A 3 7.45 9.51 23.70
N GLY A 4 6.87 8.38 23.32
CA GLY A 4 5.64 7.89 23.96
C GLY A 4 4.35 8.09 23.15
N LYS A 5 4.38 8.61 21.91
CA LYS A 5 3.19 8.65 21.04
C LYS A 5 3.19 7.55 20.00
N PRO A 6 2.01 7.00 19.65
CA PRO A 6 1.87 6.13 18.49
C PRO A 6 2.09 6.93 17.20
N PHE A 7 2.60 6.24 16.17
CA PHE A 7 2.88 6.82 14.86
C PHE A 7 1.76 6.59 13.85
N ILE A 8 0.95 5.53 14.05
CA ILE A 8 -0.14 5.12 13.16
C ILE A 8 -1.38 4.75 13.99
N PRO A 9 -2.63 4.94 13.50
CA PRO A 9 -3.80 4.34 14.12
C PRO A 9 -3.61 2.84 14.35
N ALA A 10 -3.84 2.36 15.57
CA ALA A 10 -3.49 0.98 15.95
C ALA A 10 -4.25 -0.06 15.11
N ASP A 11 -5.50 0.23 14.77
CA ASP A 11 -6.39 -0.61 13.96
C ASP A 11 -5.96 -0.75 12.49
N LEU A 12 -5.04 0.09 12.02
CA LEU A 12 -4.39 -0.07 10.72
C LEU A 12 -3.21 -1.05 10.75
N THR A 13 -2.90 -1.63 11.91
CA THR A 13 -1.76 -2.55 12.07
C THR A 13 -2.22 -4.00 12.25
N PRO A 14 -1.58 -4.99 11.57
CA PRO A 14 -2.04 -6.39 11.61
C PRO A 14 -2.12 -6.99 13.01
N LEU A 15 -1.11 -6.77 13.85
CA LEU A 15 -1.08 -7.40 15.18
C LEU A 15 -2.23 -6.94 16.08
N PHE A 16 -2.79 -5.75 15.84
CA PHE A 16 -3.98 -5.24 16.54
C PHE A 16 -5.17 -6.20 16.41
N HIS A 17 -5.32 -6.85 15.25
CA HIS A 17 -6.39 -7.80 14.94
C HIS A 17 -6.10 -9.22 15.48
N ALA A 18 -4.89 -9.47 15.99
CA ALA A 18 -4.51 -10.76 16.56
C ALA A 18 -4.80 -10.79 18.09
N PRO A 19 -5.35 -11.91 18.62
CA PRO A 19 -5.67 -12.02 20.05
C PRO A 19 -4.51 -11.67 20.98
N ILE A 20 -3.30 -12.06 20.62
CA ILE A 20 -2.08 -11.81 21.40
C ILE A 20 -1.81 -10.31 21.64
N TYR A 21 -2.31 -9.41 20.79
CA TYR A 21 -2.14 -7.96 20.97
C TYR A 21 -2.66 -7.46 22.31
N ARG A 22 -3.79 -8.01 22.77
CA ARG A 22 -4.41 -7.62 24.06
C ARG A 22 -3.58 -8.02 25.27
N GLU A 23 -2.72 -9.00 25.12
CA GLU A 23 -1.87 -9.52 26.17
C GLU A 23 -0.51 -8.78 26.25
N LEU A 24 -0.17 -7.96 25.25
CA LEU A 24 1.03 -7.14 25.27
C LEU A 24 0.87 -5.97 26.23
N LYS A 25 1.97 -5.58 26.87
CA LYS A 25 2.06 -4.35 27.67
C LYS A 25 1.86 -3.13 26.76
N GLU A 26 1.46 -2.02 27.35
CA GLU A 26 1.27 -0.76 26.61
C GLU A 26 2.54 -0.30 25.88
N SER A 27 3.70 -0.39 26.54
CA SER A 27 4.99 -0.07 25.94
C SER A 27 5.37 -0.98 24.77
N GLU A 28 5.01 -2.27 24.84
CA GLU A 28 5.25 -3.24 23.76
C GLU A 28 4.34 -2.95 22.56
N ARG A 29 3.06 -2.65 22.80
CA ARG A 29 2.09 -2.22 21.77
C ARG A 29 2.51 -0.92 21.11
N LEU A 30 2.97 0.06 21.90
CA LEU A 30 3.47 1.32 21.39
C LEU A 30 4.68 1.11 20.49
N ARG A 31 5.66 0.29 20.93
CA ARG A 31 6.85 0.04 20.10
C ARG A 31 6.52 -0.70 18.82
N TYR A 32 5.65 -1.70 18.88
CA TYR A 32 5.14 -2.36 17.68
C TYR A 32 4.48 -1.37 16.71
N ASN A 33 3.62 -0.49 17.22
CA ASN A 33 2.95 0.54 16.43
C ASN A 33 3.96 1.44 15.71
N GLN A 34 5.00 1.90 16.40
CA GLN A 34 6.05 2.73 15.83
C GLN A 34 6.82 2.02 14.72
N LEU A 35 7.25 0.76 14.95
CA LEU A 35 7.94 -0.04 13.94
C LEU A 35 7.06 -0.32 12.72
N HIS A 36 5.77 -0.59 12.94
CA HIS A 36 4.84 -0.82 11.85
C HIS A 36 4.61 0.43 11.00
N ALA A 37 4.53 1.61 11.61
CA ALA A 37 4.40 2.87 10.87
C ALA A 37 5.62 3.16 9.97
N LEU A 38 6.83 2.87 10.46
CA LEU A 38 8.04 2.96 9.64
C LEU A 38 8.00 2.01 8.44
N TYR A 39 7.55 0.76 8.66
CA TYR A 39 7.31 -0.20 7.59
C TYR A 39 6.24 0.29 6.61
N PHE A 40 5.16 0.90 7.08
CA PHE A 40 4.10 1.43 6.22
C PHE A 40 4.64 2.54 5.30
N ASN A 41 5.47 3.44 5.83
CA ASN A 41 6.17 4.43 5.00
C ASN A 41 7.07 3.76 3.94
N GLU A 42 7.77 2.66 4.29
CA GLU A 42 8.55 1.90 3.30
C GLU A 42 7.68 1.30 2.19
N GLN A 43 6.45 0.86 2.51
CA GLN A 43 5.54 0.35 1.49
C GLN A 43 5.15 1.45 0.50
N ILE A 44 4.82 2.65 0.98
CA ILE A 44 4.53 3.81 0.13
C ILE A 44 5.75 4.11 -0.75
N MET A 45 6.91 4.34 -0.12
CA MET A 45 8.15 4.64 -0.84
C MET A 45 8.50 3.58 -1.90
N TYR A 46 8.32 2.30 -1.58
CA TYR A 46 8.60 1.21 -2.53
C TYR A 46 7.62 1.21 -3.68
N PHE A 47 6.32 1.40 -3.41
CA PHE A 47 5.30 1.48 -4.44
C PHE A 47 5.59 2.62 -5.40
N GLU A 48 5.83 3.82 -4.90
CA GLU A 48 6.13 5.00 -5.70
C GLU A 48 7.43 4.84 -6.52
N THR A 49 8.50 4.29 -5.92
CA THR A 49 9.81 4.20 -6.58
C THR A 49 9.94 3.03 -7.55
N ALA A 50 9.38 1.88 -7.21
CA ALA A 50 9.55 0.65 -7.97
C ALA A 50 8.42 0.39 -8.97
N LEU A 51 7.24 0.98 -8.79
CA LEU A 51 6.05 0.78 -9.61
C LEU A 51 5.52 2.10 -10.18
N GLY A 52 4.99 3.01 -9.38
CA GLY A 52 4.28 4.20 -9.83
C GLY A 52 5.09 5.06 -10.81
N ARG A 53 6.21 5.63 -10.36
CA ARG A 53 7.04 6.49 -11.22
C ARG A 53 7.59 5.82 -12.48
N PRO A 54 8.10 4.57 -12.46
CA PRO A 54 8.50 3.89 -13.69
C PRO A 54 7.36 3.72 -14.69
N ILE A 55 6.15 3.37 -14.23
CA ILE A 55 4.96 3.23 -15.08
C ILE A 55 4.59 4.57 -15.70
N LEU A 56 4.47 5.63 -14.88
CA LEU A 56 4.15 6.98 -15.34
C LEU A 56 5.20 7.49 -16.34
N THR A 57 6.48 7.26 -16.06
CA THR A 57 7.58 7.63 -16.97
C THR A 57 7.51 6.86 -18.30
N ALA A 58 7.13 5.58 -18.26
CA ALA A 58 6.93 4.80 -19.49
C ALA A 58 5.70 5.29 -20.27
N LEU A 59 4.63 5.68 -19.60
CA LEU A 59 3.44 6.24 -20.22
C LEU A 59 3.71 7.62 -20.84
N LEU A 60 4.53 8.46 -20.23
CA LEU A 60 4.93 9.77 -20.79
C LEU A 60 5.72 9.68 -22.10
N ARG A 61 6.14 8.49 -22.53
CA ARG A 61 6.72 8.26 -23.87
C ARG A 61 5.67 8.13 -24.97
N GLN A 62 4.39 8.04 -24.59
CA GLN A 62 3.26 8.01 -25.52
C GLN A 62 2.75 9.43 -25.78
N GLU A 63 2.00 9.60 -26.86
CA GLU A 63 1.30 10.85 -27.13
C GLU A 63 0.01 10.92 -26.29
N TRP A 64 -0.12 11.98 -25.54
CA TRP A 64 -1.29 12.28 -24.72
C TRP A 64 -1.80 13.69 -25.02
N PRO A 65 -3.09 13.97 -24.80
CA PRO A 65 -3.57 15.34 -24.77
C PRO A 65 -2.78 16.16 -23.73
N ASP A 66 -2.44 17.40 -24.05
CA ASP A 66 -1.56 18.26 -23.22
C ASP A 66 -1.94 18.25 -21.74
N ARG A 67 -3.24 18.37 -21.45
CA ARG A 67 -3.75 18.34 -20.06
C ARG A 67 -3.35 17.06 -19.31
N LEU A 68 -3.45 15.91 -19.96
CA LEU A 68 -3.09 14.63 -19.33
C LEU A 68 -1.57 14.48 -19.23
N ALA A 69 -0.84 14.86 -20.28
CA ALA A 69 0.62 14.85 -20.26
C ALA A 69 1.21 15.72 -19.14
N ASP A 70 0.67 16.91 -18.92
CA ASP A 70 1.07 17.80 -17.83
C ASP A 70 0.68 17.22 -16.46
N GLY A 71 -0.50 16.63 -16.34
CA GLY A 71 -0.94 15.92 -15.15
C GLY A 71 0.01 14.78 -14.78
N LEU A 72 0.41 13.94 -15.76
CA LEU A 72 1.35 12.84 -15.54
C LEU A 72 2.75 13.33 -15.13
N ARG A 73 3.24 14.43 -15.70
CA ARG A 73 4.50 15.06 -15.29
C ARG A 73 4.43 15.56 -13.85
N GLN A 74 3.31 16.18 -13.48
CA GLN A 74 3.06 16.62 -12.12
C GLN A 74 2.99 15.43 -11.17
N PHE A 75 2.28 14.35 -11.52
CA PHE A 75 2.19 13.11 -10.75
C PHE A 75 3.60 12.56 -10.45
N VAL A 76 4.44 12.38 -11.46
CA VAL A 76 5.84 11.91 -11.28
C VAL A 76 6.62 12.81 -10.31
N ALA A 77 6.45 14.12 -10.37
CA ALA A 77 7.13 15.07 -9.50
C ALA A 77 6.62 15.00 -8.04
N GLU A 78 5.31 14.77 -7.87
CA GLU A 78 4.67 14.61 -6.57
C GLU A 78 5.12 13.32 -5.89
N GLU A 79 5.14 12.18 -6.59
CA GLU A 79 5.65 10.90 -6.10
C GLU A 79 7.13 10.98 -5.63
N LEU A 80 7.94 11.78 -6.33
CA LEU A 80 9.32 12.00 -5.91
C LEU A 80 9.41 12.75 -4.57
N ARG A 81 8.53 13.75 -4.37
CA ARG A 81 8.45 14.50 -3.10
C ARG A 81 7.95 13.63 -1.96
N HIS A 82 6.92 12.81 -2.20
CA HIS A 82 6.37 11.88 -1.21
C HIS A 82 7.43 10.88 -0.74
N THR A 83 8.11 10.22 -1.69
CA THR A 83 9.20 9.30 -1.39
C THR A 83 10.27 9.95 -0.50
N GLU A 84 10.69 11.18 -0.83
CA GLU A 84 11.72 11.88 -0.05
C GLU A 84 11.22 12.27 1.33
N MET A 85 9.99 12.74 1.44
CA MET A 85 9.36 13.09 2.71
C MET A 85 9.29 11.89 3.67
N PHE A 86 8.83 10.72 3.21
CA PHE A 86 8.76 9.51 4.04
C PHE A 86 10.14 8.95 4.37
N ARG A 87 11.10 9.04 3.44
CA ARG A 87 12.50 8.67 3.68
C ARG A 87 13.10 9.49 4.82
N GLN A 88 12.96 10.81 4.78
CA GLN A 88 13.46 11.70 5.81
C GLN A 88 12.77 11.47 7.15
N LEU A 89 11.44 11.22 7.14
CA LEU A 89 10.70 10.90 8.34
C LEU A 89 11.25 9.63 9.00
N ASN A 90 11.41 8.55 8.24
CA ASN A 90 11.95 7.28 8.76
C ASN A 90 13.36 7.45 9.32
N ARG A 91 14.27 8.12 8.60
CA ARG A 91 15.64 8.38 9.05
C ARG A 91 15.69 9.20 10.33
N ARG A 92 14.82 10.21 10.46
CA ARG A 92 14.71 11.04 11.65
C ARG A 92 14.17 10.26 12.85
N CYS A 93 13.18 9.39 12.60
CA CYS A 93 12.49 8.66 13.66
C CYS A 93 13.28 7.46 14.18
N ALA A 94 14.03 6.80 13.31
CA ALA A 94 14.79 5.60 13.65
C ALA A 94 16.17 5.55 12.95
N PRO A 95 17.08 6.49 13.24
CA PRO A 95 18.38 6.56 12.57
C PRO A 95 19.18 5.27 12.69
N HIS A 96 19.01 4.51 13.77
CA HIS A 96 19.68 3.23 13.99
C HIS A 96 19.18 2.12 13.06
N LEU A 97 17.98 2.24 12.48
CA LEU A 97 17.42 1.28 11.51
C LEU A 97 17.75 1.68 10.07
N TYR A 98 17.79 2.98 9.79
CA TYR A 98 17.84 3.48 8.41
C TYR A 98 19.22 3.99 7.98
N GLY A 99 20.13 4.37 8.86
CA GLY A 99 21.50 4.73 8.55
C GLY A 99 21.74 5.12 7.09
N GLU A 100 22.40 4.23 6.34
CA GLU A 100 22.63 4.34 4.88
C GLU A 100 21.56 3.65 4.02
N ARG A 101 20.55 2.99 4.63
CA ARG A 101 19.53 2.21 3.92
C ARG A 101 18.21 2.96 3.89
N ASP A 102 17.48 2.83 2.78
CA ASP A 102 16.12 3.37 2.65
C ASP A 102 15.05 2.38 3.14
N TYR A 103 15.36 1.08 3.14
CA TYR A 103 14.44 0.00 3.48
C TYR A 103 15.03 -0.92 4.55
N ARG A 104 14.28 -1.16 5.61
CA ARG A 104 14.58 -2.12 6.67
C ARG A 104 13.71 -3.36 6.61
N PHE A 105 12.45 -3.16 6.31
CA PHE A 105 11.40 -4.19 6.36
C PHE A 105 11.00 -4.67 4.97
N VAL A 106 10.94 -3.79 3.98
CA VAL A 106 10.66 -4.14 2.59
C VAL A 106 11.92 -4.67 1.93
N GLU A 107 11.87 -5.93 1.53
CA GLU A 107 12.95 -6.60 0.79
C GLU A 107 12.33 -7.45 -0.31
N VAL A 108 12.71 -7.18 -1.54
CA VAL A 108 12.25 -7.90 -2.71
C VAL A 108 13.42 -8.65 -3.32
N PRO A 109 13.30 -9.96 -3.56
CA PRO A 109 14.35 -10.74 -4.20
C PRO A 109 14.77 -10.15 -5.55
N ALA A 110 16.06 -10.21 -5.86
CA ALA A 110 16.63 -9.58 -7.05
C ALA A 110 15.95 -10.00 -8.37
N PHE A 111 15.55 -11.28 -8.47
CA PHE A 111 14.85 -11.76 -9.67
C PHE A 111 13.47 -11.12 -9.84
N TRP A 112 12.72 -10.91 -8.74
CA TRP A 112 11.44 -10.20 -8.77
C TRP A 112 11.62 -8.73 -9.10
N THR A 113 12.68 -8.10 -8.56
CA THR A 113 13.04 -6.72 -8.90
C THR A 113 13.33 -6.58 -10.41
N ALA A 114 14.06 -7.52 -11.00
CA ALA A 114 14.35 -7.52 -12.43
C ALA A 114 13.09 -7.74 -13.28
N ALA A 115 12.26 -8.71 -12.91
CA ALA A 115 10.98 -8.99 -13.59
C ALA A 115 10.04 -7.78 -13.51
N MET A 116 9.91 -7.18 -12.33
CA MET A 116 9.08 -6.01 -12.12
C MET A 116 9.58 -4.81 -12.93
N ARG A 117 10.88 -4.54 -12.91
CA ARG A 117 11.49 -3.47 -13.72
C ARG A 117 11.25 -3.64 -15.22
N TRP A 118 11.23 -4.87 -15.71
CA TRP A 118 10.81 -5.13 -17.09
C TRP A 118 9.33 -4.81 -17.28
N ALA A 119 8.48 -5.34 -16.40
CA ALA A 119 7.03 -5.25 -16.51
C ALA A 119 6.51 -3.80 -16.47
N VAL A 120 7.01 -2.96 -15.56
CA VAL A 120 6.59 -1.56 -15.42
C VAL A 120 6.97 -0.69 -16.62
N ASN A 121 7.93 -1.12 -17.43
CA ASN A 121 8.30 -0.44 -18.68
C ASN A 121 7.42 -0.84 -19.87
N HIS A 122 6.45 -1.75 -19.69
CA HIS A 122 5.53 -2.21 -20.71
C HIS A 122 4.04 -2.02 -20.30
N PRO A 123 3.63 -0.80 -19.87
CA PRO A 123 2.29 -0.58 -19.30
C PRO A 123 1.17 -0.82 -20.32
N LEU A 124 1.43 -0.70 -21.64
CA LEU A 124 0.45 -0.99 -22.69
C LEU A 124 0.13 -2.49 -22.81
N SER A 125 1.11 -3.35 -22.53
CA SER A 125 0.94 -4.81 -22.51
C SER A 125 0.50 -5.32 -21.14
N LEU A 126 0.77 -4.56 -20.09
CA LEU A 126 0.47 -4.89 -18.69
C LEU A 126 -0.35 -3.77 -18.02
N PRO A 127 -1.55 -3.42 -18.56
CA PRO A 127 -2.39 -2.38 -17.98
C PRO A 127 -2.95 -2.74 -16.59
N LEU A 128 -2.68 -3.92 -16.05
CA LEU A 128 -2.98 -4.29 -14.67
C LEU A 128 -2.35 -3.32 -13.67
N PHE A 129 -1.21 -2.70 -14.02
CA PHE A 129 -0.53 -1.76 -13.12
C PHE A 129 -1.32 -0.48 -12.90
N LEU A 130 -2.15 -0.06 -13.85
CA LEU A 130 -3.06 1.08 -13.68
C LEU A 130 -4.13 0.77 -12.61
N TRP A 131 -4.64 -0.47 -12.61
CA TRP A 131 -5.54 -0.93 -11.56
C TRP A 131 -4.87 -0.97 -10.19
N LEU A 132 -3.61 -1.37 -10.17
CA LEU A 132 -2.85 -1.40 -8.92
C LEU A 132 -2.56 0.01 -8.41
N MET A 133 -2.24 0.96 -9.30
CA MET A 133 -2.06 2.37 -8.94
C MET A 133 -3.36 2.92 -8.35
N LEU A 134 -4.48 2.87 -9.07
CA LEU A 134 -5.76 3.36 -8.59
C LEU A 134 -6.13 2.77 -7.21
N LEU A 135 -5.96 1.45 -7.04
CA LEU A 135 -6.26 0.76 -5.79
C LEU A 135 -5.40 1.27 -4.62
N GLN A 136 -4.10 1.50 -4.84
CA GLN A 136 -3.19 1.93 -3.79
C GLN A 136 -3.37 3.42 -3.48
N GLU A 137 -3.62 4.27 -4.47
CA GLU A 137 -3.93 5.68 -4.26
C GLU A 137 -5.21 5.87 -3.43
N GLU A 138 -6.28 5.15 -3.74
CA GLU A 138 -7.50 5.20 -2.93
C GLU A 138 -7.27 4.70 -1.49
N ARG A 139 -6.51 3.62 -1.34
CA ARG A 139 -6.15 3.10 -0.02
C ARG A 139 -5.30 4.10 0.75
N SER A 140 -4.37 4.78 0.09
CA SER A 140 -3.56 5.84 0.66
C SER A 140 -4.40 7.03 1.14
N LEU A 141 -5.39 7.44 0.34
CA LEU A 141 -6.37 8.45 0.73
C LEU A 141 -7.13 8.05 2.02
N TYR A 142 -7.60 6.81 2.09
CA TYR A 142 -8.32 6.31 3.26
C TYR A 142 -7.44 6.33 4.51
N TYR A 143 -6.23 5.81 4.41
CA TYR A 143 -5.28 5.74 5.52
C TYR A 143 -4.86 7.14 5.98
N SER A 144 -4.51 8.03 5.05
CA SER A 144 -4.15 9.42 5.40
C SER A 144 -5.29 10.15 6.11
N LYS A 145 -6.55 9.93 5.70
CA LYS A 145 -7.72 10.44 6.44
C LYS A 145 -7.84 9.86 7.85
N ALA A 146 -7.51 8.57 8.03
CA ALA A 146 -7.54 7.93 9.35
C ALA A 146 -6.51 8.57 10.30
N TYR A 147 -5.31 8.91 9.81
CA TYR A 147 -4.31 9.66 10.60
C TYR A 147 -4.87 11.02 11.07
N LEU A 148 -5.51 11.78 10.18
CA LEU A 148 -6.01 13.12 10.49
C LEU A 148 -7.23 13.12 11.41
N ARG A 149 -8.03 12.06 11.40
CA ARG A 149 -9.27 11.93 12.16
C ARG A 149 -9.13 11.11 13.44
N HIS A 150 -7.92 10.60 13.73
CA HIS A 150 -7.71 9.72 14.87
C HIS A 150 -8.03 10.45 16.19
N PRO A 151 -8.86 9.86 17.06
CA PRO A 151 -9.34 10.55 18.26
C PRO A 151 -8.24 10.76 19.31
N SER A 152 -7.22 9.89 19.33
CA SER A 152 -6.08 10.01 20.23
C SER A 152 -4.90 10.67 19.50
N PRO A 153 -4.08 11.47 20.19
CA PRO A 153 -2.99 12.20 19.54
C PRO A 153 -1.88 11.25 19.10
N LEU A 154 -1.70 11.18 17.77
CA LEU A 154 -0.54 10.54 17.14
C LEU A 154 0.68 11.48 17.17
N ASP A 155 1.86 10.98 16.79
CA ASP A 155 3.05 11.83 16.63
C ASP A 155 2.81 12.87 15.53
N PRO A 156 3.01 14.17 15.83
CA PRO A 156 2.69 15.24 14.88
C PRO A 156 3.44 15.17 13.56
N ALA A 157 4.66 14.61 13.52
CA ALA A 157 5.43 14.51 12.29
C ALA A 157 4.81 13.49 11.32
N PHE A 158 4.24 12.38 11.84
CA PHE A 158 3.51 11.41 11.03
C PHE A 158 2.17 12.00 10.53
N VAL A 159 1.43 12.68 11.40
CA VAL A 159 0.18 13.33 11.01
C VAL A 159 0.44 14.36 9.89
N GLU A 160 1.49 15.16 10.02
CA GLU A 160 1.84 16.19 9.02
C GLU A 160 2.27 15.56 7.69
N ALA A 161 3.08 14.50 7.72
CA ALA A 161 3.47 13.79 6.49
C ALA A 161 2.24 13.25 5.74
N HIS A 162 1.29 12.61 6.46
CA HIS A 162 0.06 12.11 5.85
C HIS A 162 -0.90 13.23 5.42
N ARG A 163 -0.87 14.40 6.08
CA ARG A 163 -1.62 15.58 5.64
C ARG A 163 -1.09 16.11 4.30
N LEU A 164 0.22 16.22 4.15
CA LEU A 164 0.86 16.65 2.90
C LEU A 164 0.61 15.65 1.77
N HIS A 165 0.77 14.36 2.04
CA HIS A 165 0.49 13.29 1.10
C HIS A 165 -0.96 13.34 0.61
N LEU A 166 -1.93 13.41 1.52
CA LEU A 166 -3.36 13.48 1.20
C LEU A 166 -3.71 14.63 0.24
N ALA A 167 -2.98 15.75 0.28
CA ALA A 167 -3.27 16.92 -0.55
C ALA A 167 -3.12 16.64 -2.05
N ASP A 168 -2.27 15.69 -2.43
CA ASP A 168 -2.00 15.34 -3.82
C ASP A 168 -2.79 14.11 -4.31
N GLU A 169 -3.05 13.13 -3.45
CA GLU A 169 -3.63 11.81 -3.77
C GLU A 169 -4.99 11.87 -4.50
N ALA A 170 -5.84 12.86 -4.21
CA ALA A 170 -7.13 13.01 -4.89
C ALA A 170 -6.99 13.34 -6.39
N LYS A 171 -5.87 13.96 -6.78
CA LYS A 171 -5.53 14.23 -8.19
C LYS A 171 -5.01 12.95 -8.84
N HIS A 172 -4.15 12.19 -8.12
CA HIS A 172 -3.60 10.93 -8.57
C HIS A 172 -4.71 9.93 -8.92
N VAL A 173 -5.66 9.71 -8.02
CA VAL A 173 -6.83 8.86 -8.28
C VAL A 173 -7.56 9.26 -9.57
N ARG A 174 -7.74 10.55 -9.83
CA ARG A 174 -8.43 11.02 -11.05
C ARG A 174 -7.61 10.75 -12.31
N TRP A 175 -6.29 10.97 -12.27
CA TRP A 175 -5.41 10.67 -13.41
C TRP A 175 -5.34 9.18 -13.68
N ASP A 176 -5.32 8.34 -12.65
CA ASP A 176 -5.38 6.89 -12.81
C ASP A 176 -6.70 6.42 -13.47
N GLU A 177 -7.83 7.03 -13.11
CA GLU A 177 -9.11 6.76 -13.77
C GLU A 177 -9.05 7.16 -15.26
N GLU A 178 -8.50 8.32 -15.60
CA GLU A 178 -8.33 8.77 -16.99
C GLU A 178 -7.42 7.82 -17.79
N LEU A 179 -6.34 7.33 -17.18
CA LEU A 179 -5.45 6.33 -17.79
C LEU A 179 -6.14 4.98 -18.01
N LEU A 180 -6.94 4.54 -17.04
CA LEU A 180 -7.75 3.31 -17.20
C LEU A 180 -8.75 3.45 -18.35
N ASP A 181 -9.43 4.57 -18.45
CA ASP A 181 -10.37 4.82 -19.55
C ASP A 181 -9.64 4.84 -20.91
N ALA A 182 -8.45 5.44 -20.96
CA ALA A 182 -7.67 5.54 -22.19
C ALA A 182 -7.04 4.22 -22.64
N LEU A 183 -6.61 3.37 -21.71
CA LEU A 183 -5.81 2.19 -22.02
C LEU A 183 -6.55 0.88 -21.79
N TRP A 184 -7.19 0.70 -20.62
CA TRP A 184 -7.87 -0.56 -20.31
C TRP A 184 -9.10 -0.78 -21.18
N LEU A 185 -9.97 0.23 -21.32
CA LEU A 185 -11.19 0.07 -22.07
C LEU A 185 -10.95 -0.16 -23.57
N ARG A 186 -9.83 0.34 -24.11
CA ARG A 186 -9.42 0.15 -25.51
C ARG A 186 -8.63 -1.14 -25.74
N ALA A 187 -8.16 -1.79 -24.69
CA ALA A 187 -7.37 -3.01 -24.81
C ALA A 187 -8.23 -4.18 -25.30
N HIS A 188 -7.60 -5.10 -26.06
CA HIS A 188 -8.28 -6.29 -26.55
C HIS A 188 -8.85 -7.13 -25.39
N PRO A 189 -10.06 -7.69 -25.46
CA PRO A 189 -10.72 -8.44 -24.37
C PRO A 189 -9.85 -9.57 -23.78
N LEU A 190 -9.10 -10.28 -24.62
CA LEU A 190 -8.20 -11.33 -24.17
C LEU A 190 -7.07 -10.75 -23.29
N LEU A 191 -6.49 -9.61 -23.70
CA LEU A 191 -5.46 -8.93 -22.92
C LEU A 191 -6.01 -8.50 -21.56
N ARG A 192 -7.21 -7.92 -21.52
CA ARG A 192 -7.89 -7.54 -20.26
C ARG A 192 -8.09 -8.74 -19.34
N ARG A 193 -8.60 -9.88 -19.86
CA ARG A 193 -8.79 -11.12 -19.08
C ARG A 193 -7.48 -11.64 -18.47
N VAL A 194 -6.39 -11.66 -19.25
CA VAL A 194 -5.08 -12.10 -18.76
C VAL A 194 -4.59 -11.17 -17.67
N ASN A 195 -4.66 -9.86 -17.90
CA ASN A 195 -4.23 -8.85 -16.94
C ASN A 195 -5.07 -8.84 -15.67
N ALA A 196 -6.40 -9.06 -15.75
CA ALA A 196 -7.26 -9.14 -14.57
C ALA A 196 -6.89 -10.35 -13.68
N LYS A 197 -6.59 -11.52 -14.27
CA LYS A 197 -6.11 -12.69 -13.52
C LYS A 197 -4.75 -12.45 -12.88
N LEU A 198 -3.83 -11.83 -13.63
CA LEU A 198 -2.51 -11.49 -13.12
C LEU A 198 -2.59 -10.44 -11.99
N PHE A 199 -3.48 -9.45 -12.13
CA PHE A 199 -3.77 -8.48 -11.07
C PHE A 199 -4.30 -9.17 -9.81
N ALA A 200 -5.27 -10.10 -9.94
CA ALA A 200 -5.81 -10.85 -8.82
C ALA A 200 -4.72 -11.62 -8.07
N TRP A 201 -3.86 -12.32 -8.81
CA TRP A 201 -2.72 -13.03 -8.24
C TRP A 201 -1.74 -12.08 -7.54
N MET A 202 -1.38 -10.96 -8.17
CA MET A 202 -0.48 -9.96 -7.57
C MET A 202 -1.07 -9.36 -6.30
N LEU A 203 -2.36 -9.05 -6.31
CA LEU A 203 -3.04 -8.49 -5.14
C LEU A 203 -2.96 -9.46 -3.95
N GLU A 204 -3.28 -10.73 -4.16
CA GLU A 204 -3.20 -11.75 -3.10
C GLU A 204 -1.76 -12.02 -2.65
N GLU A 205 -0.81 -12.07 -3.58
CA GLU A 205 0.57 -12.45 -3.25
C GLU A 205 1.35 -11.32 -2.56
N PHE A 206 1.16 -10.07 -2.98
CA PHE A 206 2.02 -8.96 -2.55
C PHE A 206 1.31 -7.91 -1.68
N PHE A 207 -0.01 -7.76 -1.83
CA PHE A 207 -0.76 -6.66 -1.21
C PHE A 207 -1.89 -7.11 -0.27
N GLY A 208 -2.28 -8.39 -0.31
CA GLY A 208 -3.45 -8.87 0.42
C GLY A 208 -3.15 -9.22 1.87
N ALA A 209 -2.19 -10.05 2.15
CA ALA A 209 -2.00 -10.61 3.50
C ALA A 209 -0.69 -10.14 4.14
N PRO A 210 -0.64 -10.09 5.48
CA PRO A 210 0.63 -9.88 6.17
C PRO A 210 1.59 -11.02 5.84
N LYS A 211 2.69 -10.72 5.18
CA LYS A 211 3.70 -11.71 4.80
C LYS A 211 5.08 -11.31 5.33
N ARG A 212 6.13 -11.63 4.61
CA ARG A 212 7.52 -11.54 5.06
C ARG A 212 7.91 -10.22 5.71
N ALA A 213 7.48 -9.08 5.15
CA ALA A 213 7.82 -7.77 5.71
C ALA A 213 7.18 -7.54 7.09
N GLN A 214 5.94 -7.98 7.28
CA GLN A 214 5.26 -7.92 8.58
C GLN A 214 5.98 -8.78 9.64
N LEU A 215 6.47 -9.96 9.23
CA LEU A 215 7.26 -10.81 10.14
C LEU A 215 8.57 -10.15 10.54
N ARG A 216 9.21 -9.39 9.64
CA ARG A 216 10.42 -8.60 9.98
C ARG A 216 10.13 -7.50 10.99
N VAL A 217 8.96 -6.88 10.96
CA VAL A 217 8.54 -5.93 12.01
C VAL A 217 8.47 -6.62 13.36
N LEU A 218 7.91 -7.86 13.44
CA LEU A 218 7.90 -8.64 14.68
C LEU A 218 9.29 -9.07 15.12
N ASP A 219 10.17 -9.42 14.19
CA ASP A 219 11.57 -9.77 14.48
C ASP A 219 12.32 -8.60 15.07
N GLU A 220 12.12 -7.41 14.49
CA GLU A 220 12.73 -6.19 15.00
C GLU A 220 12.19 -5.84 16.39
N LEU A 221 10.87 -5.98 16.60
CA LEU A 221 10.26 -5.81 17.92
C LEU A 221 10.90 -6.73 18.97
N ALA A 222 11.05 -8.02 18.66
CA ALA A 222 11.67 -8.99 19.58
C ALA A 222 13.20 -8.80 19.72
N ARG A 223 13.84 -8.14 18.77
CA ARG A 223 15.25 -7.74 18.88
C ARG A 223 15.43 -6.58 19.87
N GLU A 224 14.54 -5.59 19.80
CA GLU A 224 14.58 -4.41 20.68
C GLU A 224 14.01 -4.71 22.08
N LEU A 225 13.05 -5.62 22.17
CA LEU A 225 12.39 -6.06 23.41
C LEU A 225 12.64 -7.56 23.63
N PRO A 226 13.82 -7.96 24.17
CA PRO A 226 14.22 -9.37 24.30
C PRO A 226 13.24 -10.24 25.09
N GLU A 227 12.47 -9.66 25.99
CA GLU A 227 11.43 -10.33 26.75
C GLU A 227 10.30 -10.90 25.87
N LEU A 228 10.11 -10.37 24.66
CA LEU A 228 9.12 -10.86 23.70
C LEU A 228 9.60 -12.05 22.87
N ARG A 229 10.87 -12.45 22.96
CA ARG A 229 11.41 -13.57 22.16
C ARG A 229 10.65 -14.88 22.35
N GLY A 230 10.25 -15.17 23.57
CA GLY A 230 9.44 -16.36 23.88
C GLY A 230 8.04 -16.33 23.25
N ARG A 231 7.52 -15.15 22.97
CA ARG A 231 6.18 -14.94 22.37
C ARG A 231 6.22 -14.78 20.85
N LEU A 232 7.39 -14.58 20.27
CA LEU A 232 7.55 -14.32 18.84
C LEU A 232 6.94 -15.41 17.94
N PRO A 233 7.11 -16.72 18.20
CA PRO A 233 6.48 -17.76 17.38
C PRO A 233 4.96 -17.65 17.36
N GLU A 234 4.34 -17.32 18.49
CA GLU A 234 2.90 -17.13 18.62
C GLU A 234 2.42 -15.90 17.86
N MET A 235 3.10 -14.74 18.04
CA MET A 235 2.81 -13.51 17.30
C MET A 235 2.85 -13.75 15.78
N ARG A 236 3.90 -14.43 15.30
CA ARG A 236 4.04 -14.78 13.87
C ARG A 236 2.90 -15.65 13.37
N ARG A 237 2.55 -16.71 14.14
CA ARG A 237 1.46 -17.63 13.79
C ARG A 237 0.13 -16.88 13.67
N GLN A 238 -0.20 -16.05 14.66
CA GLN A 238 -1.45 -15.30 14.67
C GLN A 238 -1.52 -14.26 13.56
N VAL A 239 -0.45 -13.51 13.31
CA VAL A 239 -0.39 -12.55 12.20
C VAL A 239 -0.53 -13.25 10.85
N LEU A 240 0.12 -14.40 10.64
CA LEU A 240 -0.03 -15.15 9.39
C LEU A 240 -1.44 -15.73 9.22
N ALA A 241 -2.12 -16.08 10.30
CA ALA A 241 -3.51 -16.57 10.26
C ALA A 241 -4.49 -15.50 9.74
N LEU A 242 -4.20 -14.21 9.91
CA LEU A 242 -5.02 -13.10 9.41
C LEU A 242 -5.21 -13.15 7.88
N SER A 243 -4.30 -13.78 7.15
CA SER A 243 -4.45 -13.96 5.70
C SER A 243 -5.72 -14.70 5.30
N ARG A 244 -6.28 -15.52 6.21
CA ARG A 244 -7.50 -16.31 6.02
C ARG A 244 -8.70 -15.71 6.76
N ASP A 245 -8.50 -14.65 7.52
CA ASP A 245 -9.55 -13.96 8.26
C ASP A 245 -10.25 -12.95 7.33
N GLU A 246 -11.51 -13.22 7.02
CA GLU A 246 -12.28 -12.36 6.11
C GLU A 246 -12.54 -10.97 6.70
N ALA A 247 -12.74 -10.87 8.01
CA ALA A 247 -12.94 -9.60 8.68
C ALA A 247 -11.68 -8.73 8.57
N TYR A 248 -10.51 -9.32 8.83
CA TYR A 248 -9.23 -8.63 8.63
C TYR A 248 -9.00 -8.25 7.15
N ARG A 249 -9.29 -9.14 6.20
CA ARG A 249 -9.13 -8.85 4.76
C ARG A 249 -9.96 -7.64 4.33
N LYS A 250 -11.14 -7.44 4.91
CA LYS A 250 -11.99 -6.27 4.68
C LYS A 250 -11.40 -4.96 5.25
N THR A 251 -10.50 -5.02 6.22
CA THR A 251 -9.77 -3.84 6.72
C THR A 251 -8.64 -3.42 5.78
N LEU A 252 -8.20 -4.29 4.88
CA LEU A 252 -7.20 -3.96 3.87
C LEU A 252 -7.83 -3.34 2.63
N TYR A 253 -8.93 -3.94 2.17
CA TYR A 253 -9.68 -3.52 0.98
C TYR A 253 -11.17 -3.77 1.20
N SER A 254 -11.97 -2.76 1.01
CA SER A 254 -13.42 -2.80 1.05
C SER A 254 -13.99 -1.66 0.22
N ARG A 255 -15.31 -1.64 -0.01
CA ARG A 255 -15.96 -0.51 -0.69
C ARG A 255 -15.87 0.80 0.07
N GLU A 256 -15.60 0.76 1.36
CA GLU A 256 -15.32 1.95 2.16
C GLU A 256 -13.90 2.48 1.90
N ILE A 257 -12.93 1.57 1.74
CA ILE A 257 -11.52 1.91 1.58
C ILE A 257 -11.20 2.31 0.15
N VAL A 258 -11.71 1.55 -0.84
CA VAL A 258 -11.43 1.72 -2.27
C VAL A 258 -12.72 1.75 -3.11
N PRO A 259 -13.61 2.73 -2.85
CA PRO A 259 -14.93 2.77 -3.46
C PRO A 259 -14.91 2.86 -4.99
N ARG A 260 -14.02 3.66 -5.57
CA ARG A 260 -13.95 3.89 -7.02
C ARG A 260 -13.39 2.66 -7.74
N THR A 261 -12.32 2.08 -7.21
CA THR A 261 -11.74 0.84 -7.78
C THR A 261 -12.77 -0.27 -7.83
N PHE A 262 -13.52 -0.47 -6.73
CA PHE A 262 -14.53 -1.54 -6.69
C PHE A 262 -15.77 -1.23 -7.55
N ALA A 263 -16.16 0.04 -7.68
CA ALA A 263 -17.21 0.42 -8.63
C ALA A 263 -16.77 0.11 -10.08
N ARG A 264 -15.54 0.42 -10.45
CA ARG A 264 -15.01 0.08 -11.76
C ARG A 264 -14.84 -1.42 -12.00
N PHE A 265 -14.54 -2.22 -10.95
CA PHE A 265 -14.56 -3.68 -11.07
C PHE A 265 -15.97 -4.21 -11.40
N ASP A 266 -17.02 -3.60 -10.84
CA ASP A 266 -18.39 -3.96 -11.18
C ASP A 266 -18.74 -3.67 -12.65
N GLU A 267 -18.11 -2.67 -13.26
CA GLU A 267 -18.31 -2.32 -14.67
C GLU A 267 -17.52 -3.25 -15.61
N CYS A 268 -16.47 -3.91 -15.13
CA CYS A 268 -15.56 -4.73 -15.92
C CYS A 268 -15.87 -6.23 -15.77
N PRO A 269 -16.40 -6.90 -16.81
CA PRO A 269 -16.74 -8.33 -16.74
C PRO A 269 -15.58 -9.23 -16.32
N GLU A 270 -14.34 -8.82 -16.62
CA GLU A 270 -13.12 -9.54 -16.29
C GLU A 270 -12.89 -9.70 -14.79
N PHE A 271 -13.35 -8.75 -13.98
CA PHE A 271 -13.18 -8.76 -12.52
C PHE A 271 -14.34 -9.42 -11.78
N ARG A 272 -15.56 -9.42 -12.34
CA ARG A 272 -16.77 -9.97 -11.69
C ARG A 272 -16.68 -11.45 -11.32
N THR A 273 -15.83 -12.20 -12.01
CA THR A 273 -15.66 -13.66 -11.80
C THR A 273 -14.42 -13.99 -10.96
N LEU A 274 -13.68 -12.99 -10.53
CA LEU A 274 -12.43 -13.19 -9.78
C LEU A 274 -12.71 -13.08 -8.28
N SER A 275 -12.06 -13.95 -7.51
CA SER A 275 -11.96 -13.79 -6.06
C SER A 275 -10.84 -12.78 -5.77
N LEU A 276 -11.20 -11.62 -5.24
CA LEU A 276 -10.25 -10.57 -4.89
C LEU A 276 -10.37 -10.23 -3.41
N CYS A 277 -9.27 -9.84 -2.80
CA CYS A 277 -9.24 -9.44 -1.41
C CYS A 277 -10.27 -8.32 -1.13
N GLY A 278 -11.26 -8.61 -0.29
CA GLY A 278 -12.28 -7.65 0.13
C GLY A 278 -13.35 -7.29 -0.90
N TYR A 279 -13.21 -7.71 -2.17
CA TYR A 279 -14.17 -7.42 -3.22
C TYR A 279 -15.23 -8.50 -3.33
N GLN A 280 -16.47 -8.05 -3.39
CA GLN A 280 -17.64 -8.86 -3.77
C GLN A 280 -18.41 -8.10 -4.84
N PRO A 281 -18.69 -8.73 -6.01
CA PRO A 281 -19.46 -8.11 -7.07
C PRO A 281 -20.84 -7.65 -6.56
N GLN A 282 -21.23 -6.43 -6.90
CA GLN A 282 -22.63 -6.02 -6.73
C GLN A 282 -23.43 -6.53 -7.92
N SER A 283 -24.58 -7.13 -7.65
CA SER A 283 -25.57 -7.40 -8.70
C SER A 283 -25.95 -6.06 -9.32
N THR A 284 -25.60 -5.83 -10.57
CA THR A 284 -26.20 -4.75 -11.36
C THR A 284 -27.68 -5.06 -11.39
N GLY A 285 -28.47 -4.34 -10.58
CA GLY A 285 -29.91 -4.42 -10.62
C GLY A 285 -30.37 -4.23 -12.06
N GLY A 286 -31.11 -5.22 -12.57
CA GLY A 286 -31.69 -5.17 -13.87
C GLY A 286 -32.76 -4.10 -14.00
#